data_7b71156a5369bba9ae81df042cc48c48
#
_entry.id   7b71156a5369bba9ae81df042cc48c48
#
_cell.length_a   1.000
_cell.length_b   1.000
_cell.length_c   1.000
_cell.angle_alpha   90.00
_cell.angle_beta   90.00
_cell.angle_gamma   90.00
#
_symmetry.space_group_name_H-M   'P 1'
#
loop_
_entity.id
_entity.type
_entity.pdbx_description
1 polymer ?
#
loop_
_entity_poly.entity_id
_entity_poly.type
_entity_poly.pdbx_seq_one_letter_code
_entity_poly.pdbx_strand_id
1 'polypeptide(L)'
;MRTLLHQHSSATRREAMDDEFNALINNNTWELVPFDRTKNIVGCKWIYKTKYHSDGSIERHKARLVAQGFNQQAGIDFSDTFSHVVKPTTVRIVLTLAVSFGWAIRQLDVKNAFLHGHLTEVVYMRQPRGFVHPQFPNHICRLRKAIYGLKQAPRA
;
A
#
# COMPACT_ATOMS: atom_id res chain seq x y z
N MET A 1 -32.30 11.99 9.23
CA MET A 1 -31.66 10.67 9.38
C MET A 1 -30.53 10.38 8.37
N ARG A 2 -30.63 10.77 7.08
CA ARG A 2 -29.55 10.61 6.08
C ARG A 2 -28.25 11.39 6.38
N THR A 3 -28.32 12.58 7.00
CA THR A 3 -27.19 13.48 7.24
C THR A 3 -26.22 12.95 8.33
N LEU A 4 -26.75 12.33 9.38
CA LEU A 4 -25.95 11.76 10.49
C LEU A 4 -25.17 10.51 10.07
N LEU A 5 -25.73 9.67 9.19
CA LEU A 5 -25.06 8.50 8.66
C LEU A 5 -23.88 8.86 7.73
N HIS A 6 -23.99 9.99 7.00
CA HIS A 6 -22.90 10.48 6.16
C HIS A 6 -21.75 11.07 6.96
N GLN A 7 -22.02 11.75 8.08
CA GLN A 7 -20.99 12.33 8.95
C GLN A 7 -20.22 11.22 9.71
N HIS A 8 -20.91 10.20 10.22
CA HIS A 8 -20.26 9.06 10.88
C HIS A 8 -19.35 8.26 9.93
N SER A 9 -19.80 8.05 8.69
CA SER A 9 -19.01 7.38 7.65
C SER A 9 -17.78 8.19 7.21
N SER A 10 -17.79 9.52 7.33
CA SER A 10 -16.63 10.35 7.00
C SER A 10 -15.59 10.39 8.11
N ALA A 11 -15.99 10.42 9.38
CA ALA A 11 -15.09 10.39 10.53
C ALA A 11 -14.31 9.06 10.60
N THR A 12 -15.02 7.93 10.47
CA THR A 12 -14.41 6.59 10.49
C THR A 12 -13.49 6.33 9.30
N ARG A 13 -13.77 6.93 8.12
CA ARG A 13 -12.85 6.90 6.99
C ARG A 13 -11.60 7.73 7.24
N ARG A 14 -11.75 8.88 7.89
CA ARG A 14 -10.61 9.74 8.24
C ARG A 14 -9.67 9.04 9.21
N GLU A 15 -10.18 8.41 10.26
CA GLU A 15 -9.40 7.60 11.20
C GLU A 15 -8.61 6.51 10.47
N ALA A 16 -9.27 5.75 9.57
CA ALA A 16 -8.59 4.73 8.78
C ALA A 16 -7.50 5.28 7.85
N MET A 17 -7.66 6.52 7.35
CA MET A 17 -6.62 7.20 6.57
C MET A 17 -5.46 7.63 7.45
N ASP A 18 -5.73 8.16 8.64
CA ASP A 18 -4.73 8.60 9.60
C ASP A 18 -3.86 7.41 10.05
N ASP A 19 -4.46 6.25 10.32
CA ASP A 19 -3.76 5.00 10.66
C ASP A 19 -2.81 4.55 9.54
N GLU A 20 -3.29 4.51 8.30
CA GLU A 20 -2.46 4.13 7.15
C GLU A 20 -1.35 5.16 6.90
N PHE A 21 -1.68 6.46 6.96
CA PHE A 21 -0.70 7.53 6.76
C PHE A 21 0.41 7.49 7.82
N ASN A 22 0.05 7.33 9.09
CA ASN A 22 1.03 7.19 10.18
C ASN A 22 1.91 5.95 10.00
N ALA A 23 1.34 4.83 9.55
CA ALA A 23 2.12 3.63 9.25
C ALA A 23 3.14 3.87 8.12
N LEU A 24 2.77 4.62 7.07
CA LEU A 24 3.65 4.99 5.97
C LEU A 24 4.79 5.92 6.43
N ILE A 25 4.49 6.91 7.27
CA ILE A 25 5.48 7.84 7.83
C ILE A 25 6.44 7.12 8.78
N ASN A 26 5.92 6.34 9.73
CA ASN A 26 6.74 5.57 10.68
C ASN A 26 7.67 4.57 9.99
N ASN A 27 7.26 4.09 8.82
CA ASN A 27 8.04 3.18 7.99
C ASN A 27 9.06 3.91 7.09
N ASN A 28 9.14 5.26 7.14
CA ASN A 28 9.98 6.08 6.27
C ASN A 28 9.77 5.77 4.78
N THR A 29 8.51 5.64 4.36
CA THR A 29 8.15 5.20 3.00
C THR A 29 8.61 6.20 1.94
N TRP A 30 8.65 7.49 2.26
CA TRP A 30 9.15 8.55 1.36
C TRP A 30 9.83 9.69 2.11
N GLU A 31 10.50 10.53 1.36
CA GLU A 31 10.95 11.86 1.78
C GLU A 31 10.28 12.93 0.92
N LEU A 32 10.11 14.12 1.48
CA LEU A 32 9.62 15.28 0.73
C LEU A 32 10.77 15.98 0.04
N VAL A 33 10.65 16.18 -1.27
CA VAL A 33 11.63 16.88 -2.09
C VAL A 33 10.95 18.00 -2.89
N PRO A 34 11.67 19.06 -3.28
CA PRO A 34 11.12 20.11 -4.12
C PRO A 34 10.55 19.55 -5.42
N PHE A 35 9.48 20.17 -5.90
CA PHE A 35 8.87 19.82 -7.18
C PHE A 35 9.82 20.08 -8.34
N ASP A 36 10.02 19.11 -9.22
CA ASP A 36 10.82 19.22 -10.42
C ASP A 36 9.97 18.80 -11.63
N ARG A 37 9.79 19.73 -12.59
CA ARG A 37 8.99 19.51 -13.80
C ARG A 37 9.61 18.48 -14.75
N THR A 38 10.90 18.20 -14.63
CA THR A 38 11.60 17.23 -15.49
C THR A 38 11.31 15.78 -15.08
N LYS A 39 10.74 15.56 -13.89
CA LYS A 39 10.48 14.24 -13.34
C LYS A 39 9.07 13.75 -13.68
N ASN A 40 8.95 12.46 -13.93
CA ASN A 40 7.65 11.82 -13.98
C ASN A 40 7.07 11.72 -12.56
N ILE A 41 5.87 12.26 -12.35
CA ILE A 41 5.24 12.30 -11.02
C ILE A 41 3.98 11.47 -11.04
N VAL A 42 4.05 10.35 -10.36
CA VAL A 42 2.94 9.40 -10.22
C VAL A 42 1.87 9.98 -9.29
N GLY A 43 0.61 9.88 -9.68
CA GLY A 43 -0.50 10.23 -8.80
C GLY A 43 -0.72 9.17 -7.72
N CYS A 44 -1.53 9.49 -6.72
CA CYS A 44 -2.01 8.51 -5.75
C CYS A 44 -3.48 8.76 -5.40
N LYS A 45 -4.12 7.72 -4.86
CA LYS A 45 -5.50 7.77 -4.40
C LYS A 45 -5.72 6.92 -3.16
N TRP A 46 -6.70 7.29 -2.36
CA TRP A 46 -7.18 6.48 -1.25
C TRP A 46 -8.20 5.44 -1.73
N ILE A 47 -8.01 4.19 -1.29
CA ILE A 47 -8.98 3.09 -1.48
C ILE A 47 -9.48 2.67 -0.11
N TYR A 48 -10.80 2.58 0.03
CA TYR A 48 -11.46 2.20 1.27
C TYR A 48 -12.07 0.81 1.15
N LYS A 49 -11.99 0.05 2.25
CA LYS A 49 -12.66 -1.23 2.39
C LYS A 49 -13.28 -1.33 3.78
N THR A 50 -14.56 -1.69 3.85
CA THR A 50 -15.21 -2.05 5.10
C THR A 50 -15.09 -3.56 5.29
N LYS A 51 -14.66 -3.98 6.46
CA LYS A 51 -14.68 -5.37 6.90
C LYS A 51 -15.88 -5.60 7.79
N TYR A 52 -16.47 -6.79 7.68
CA TYR A 52 -17.64 -7.20 8.43
C TYR A 52 -17.34 -8.46 9.23
N HIS A 53 -17.96 -8.60 10.39
CA HIS A 53 -18.04 -9.83 11.14
C HIS A 53 -18.95 -10.83 10.43
N SER A 54 -18.97 -12.09 10.89
CA SER A 54 -19.83 -13.15 10.33
C SER A 54 -21.33 -12.88 10.54
N ASP A 55 -21.68 -12.06 11.53
CA ASP A 55 -23.05 -11.61 11.82
C ASP A 55 -23.52 -10.43 10.96
N GLY A 56 -22.66 -9.92 10.06
CA GLY A 56 -22.93 -8.78 9.19
C GLY A 56 -22.68 -7.41 9.83
N SER A 57 -22.30 -7.34 11.09
CA SER A 57 -21.88 -6.09 11.72
C SER A 57 -20.54 -5.59 11.18
N ILE A 58 -20.30 -4.28 11.24
CA ILE A 58 -19.03 -3.69 10.79
C ILE A 58 -17.94 -3.99 11.80
N GLU A 59 -16.90 -4.74 11.39
CA GLU A 59 -15.71 -4.97 12.20
C GLU A 59 -14.83 -3.71 12.23
N ARG A 60 -14.48 -3.22 11.03
CA ARG A 60 -13.60 -2.03 10.89
C ARG A 60 -13.59 -1.48 9.47
N HIS A 61 -13.24 -0.21 9.37
CA HIS A 61 -12.88 0.40 8.10
C HIS A 61 -11.36 0.31 7.89
N LYS A 62 -10.95 0.11 6.63
CA LYS A 62 -9.56 0.18 6.21
C LYS A 62 -9.42 1.18 5.08
N ALA A 63 -8.39 2.01 5.14
CA ALA A 63 -7.92 2.80 4.02
C ALA A 63 -6.57 2.25 3.54
N ARG A 64 -6.28 2.44 2.27
CA ARG A 64 -4.97 2.18 1.67
C ARG A 64 -4.61 3.31 0.74
N LEU A 65 -3.38 3.79 0.86
CA LEU A 65 -2.81 4.69 -0.14
C LEU A 65 -2.28 3.86 -1.31
N VAL A 66 -2.77 4.16 -2.51
CA VAL A 66 -2.45 3.40 -3.72
C VAL A 66 -1.89 4.35 -4.78
N ALA A 67 -0.67 4.09 -5.24
CA ALA A 67 -0.08 4.80 -6.35
C ALA A 67 -0.82 4.49 -7.66
N GLN A 68 -0.84 5.47 -8.57
CA GLN A 68 -1.39 5.29 -9.91
C GLN A 68 -0.30 4.79 -10.86
N GLY A 69 0.15 3.54 -10.64
CA GLY A 69 1.26 2.93 -11.36
C GLY A 69 1.09 2.84 -12.87
N PHE A 70 -0.14 3.00 -13.38
CA PHE A 70 -0.39 3.09 -14.82
C PHE A 70 0.25 4.32 -15.47
N ASN A 71 0.61 5.34 -14.67
CA ASN A 71 1.35 6.52 -15.12
C ASN A 71 2.89 6.33 -15.07
N GLN A 72 3.38 5.20 -14.59
CA GLN A 72 4.81 4.90 -14.56
C GLN A 72 5.34 4.59 -15.96
N GLN A 73 6.54 5.09 -16.25
CA GLN A 73 7.25 4.89 -17.50
C GLN A 73 8.33 3.82 -17.34
N ALA A 74 8.32 2.83 -18.24
CA ALA A 74 9.35 1.78 -18.27
C ALA A 74 10.73 2.38 -18.58
N GLY A 75 11.76 1.91 -17.91
CA GLY A 75 13.13 2.42 -18.02
C GLY A 75 13.41 3.72 -17.25
N ILE A 76 12.38 4.35 -16.66
CA ILE A 76 12.49 5.56 -15.84
C ILE A 76 12.04 5.27 -14.41
N ASP A 77 10.77 4.90 -14.22
CA ASP A 77 10.16 4.67 -12.90
C ASP A 77 10.25 3.22 -12.45
N PHE A 78 10.44 2.30 -13.37
CA PHE A 78 10.65 0.87 -13.11
C PHE A 78 11.42 0.21 -14.24
N SER A 79 12.23 -0.78 -13.90
CA SER A 79 12.98 -1.60 -14.84
C SER A 79 12.33 -2.96 -15.05
N ASP A 80 12.02 -3.64 -13.95
CA ASP A 80 11.46 -4.98 -13.94
C ASP A 80 10.29 -5.07 -12.95
N THR A 81 9.26 -5.82 -13.31
CA THR A 81 8.06 -6.02 -12.51
C THR A 81 7.81 -7.47 -12.17
N PHE A 82 8.64 -8.37 -12.69
CA PHE A 82 8.44 -9.80 -12.50
C PHE A 82 8.67 -10.20 -11.04
N SER A 83 7.69 -10.88 -10.48
CA SER A 83 7.77 -11.51 -9.16
C SER A 83 7.50 -13.00 -9.31
N HIS A 84 8.36 -13.83 -8.71
CA HIS A 84 8.15 -15.26 -8.68
C HIS A 84 6.91 -15.61 -7.86
N VAL A 85 5.94 -16.25 -8.50
CA VAL A 85 4.72 -16.73 -7.83
C VAL A 85 4.82 -18.25 -7.70
N VAL A 86 4.75 -18.74 -6.46
CA VAL A 86 4.72 -20.17 -6.20
C VAL A 86 3.44 -20.79 -6.75
N LYS A 87 3.56 -21.84 -7.55
CA LYS A 87 2.40 -22.55 -8.12
C LYS A 87 1.56 -23.17 -6.99
N PRO A 88 0.22 -23.13 -7.07
CA PRO A 88 -0.66 -23.76 -6.07
C PRO A 88 -0.35 -25.26 -5.86
N THR A 89 0.08 -25.96 -6.92
CA THR A 89 0.49 -27.36 -6.85
C THR A 89 1.68 -27.58 -5.92
N THR A 90 2.70 -26.71 -6.00
CA THR A 90 3.88 -26.75 -5.12
C THR A 90 3.48 -26.53 -3.66
N VAL A 91 2.59 -25.56 -3.39
CA VAL A 91 2.09 -25.31 -2.04
C VAL A 91 1.36 -26.56 -1.51
N ARG A 92 0.50 -27.19 -2.32
CA ARG A 92 -0.23 -28.42 -1.93
C ARG A 92 0.73 -29.58 -1.61
N ILE A 93 1.75 -29.80 -2.46
CA ILE A 93 2.75 -30.85 -2.23
C ILE A 93 3.46 -30.64 -0.90
N VAL A 94 3.96 -29.41 -0.65
CA VAL A 94 4.65 -29.10 0.61
C VAL A 94 3.74 -29.30 1.83
N LEU A 95 2.48 -28.86 1.75
CA LEU A 95 1.51 -29.07 2.83
C LEU A 95 1.20 -30.56 3.06
N THR A 96 1.07 -31.35 2.00
CA THR A 96 0.86 -32.80 2.09
C THR A 96 2.02 -33.48 2.78
N LEU A 97 3.26 -33.15 2.39
CA LEU A 97 4.47 -33.66 3.05
C LEU A 97 4.53 -33.24 4.52
N ALA A 98 4.24 -31.96 4.81
CA ALA A 98 4.24 -31.47 6.18
C ALA A 98 3.27 -32.24 7.08
N VAL A 99 2.06 -32.52 6.58
CA VAL A 99 1.07 -33.34 7.31
C VAL A 99 1.55 -34.79 7.45
N SER A 100 2.06 -35.40 6.38
CA SER A 100 2.54 -36.80 6.37
C SER A 100 3.71 -37.02 7.34
N PHE A 101 4.61 -36.05 7.47
CA PHE A 101 5.76 -36.12 8.37
C PHE A 101 5.52 -35.49 9.75
N GLY A 102 4.30 -35.03 10.07
CA GLY A 102 3.97 -34.44 11.35
C GLY A 102 4.67 -33.09 11.61
N TRP A 103 5.02 -32.33 10.57
CA TRP A 103 5.65 -31.02 10.75
C TRP A 103 4.68 -30.01 11.36
N ALA A 104 5.21 -29.15 12.23
CA ALA A 104 4.42 -28.07 12.79
C ALA A 104 4.16 -27.00 11.70
N ILE A 105 2.88 -26.81 11.33
CA ILE A 105 2.46 -25.78 10.38
C ILE A 105 1.99 -24.56 11.15
N ARG A 106 2.52 -23.37 10.81
CA ARG A 106 2.12 -22.10 11.39
C ARG A 106 1.69 -21.15 10.29
N GLN A 107 0.56 -20.46 10.51
CA GLN A 107 0.14 -19.36 9.63
C GLN A 107 0.75 -18.07 10.16
N LEU A 108 1.44 -17.35 9.27
CA LEU A 108 1.98 -16.01 9.54
C LEU A 108 1.34 -15.01 8.58
N ASP A 109 0.91 -13.89 9.11
CA ASP A 109 0.45 -12.73 8.33
C ASP A 109 1.43 -11.57 8.52
N VAL A 110 1.98 -11.07 7.43
CA VAL A 110 2.89 -9.93 7.46
C VAL A 110 2.08 -8.65 7.28
N LYS A 111 1.95 -7.89 8.36
CA LYS A 111 1.29 -6.58 8.31
C LYS A 111 2.04 -5.67 7.35
N ASN A 112 1.30 -5.11 6.37
CA ASN A 112 1.84 -4.14 5.40
C ASN A 112 3.06 -4.66 4.62
N ALA A 113 3.05 -5.93 4.15
CA ALA A 113 4.17 -6.60 3.50
C ALA A 113 4.86 -5.75 2.42
N PHE A 114 4.11 -5.08 1.54
CA PHE A 114 4.68 -4.23 0.49
C PHE A 114 5.45 -3.01 1.01
N LEU A 115 5.12 -2.52 2.21
CA LEU A 115 5.80 -1.36 2.80
C LEU A 115 7.20 -1.70 3.35
N HIS A 116 7.59 -2.97 3.33
CA HIS A 116 8.94 -3.41 3.72
C HIS A 116 9.89 -3.47 2.53
N GLY A 117 9.38 -3.53 1.30
CA GLY A 117 10.17 -3.58 0.08
C GLY A 117 10.90 -2.26 -0.21
N HIS A 118 12.22 -2.33 -0.36
CA HIS A 118 13.01 -1.17 -0.77
C HIS A 118 12.95 -1.00 -2.29
N LEU A 119 12.75 0.24 -2.73
CA LEU A 119 12.82 0.58 -4.15
C LEU A 119 14.27 0.83 -4.54
N THR A 120 14.70 0.21 -5.62
CA THR A 120 15.98 0.49 -6.27
C THR A 120 15.86 1.63 -7.27
N GLU A 121 14.67 1.81 -7.82
CA GLU A 121 14.35 2.85 -8.77
C GLU A 121 13.88 4.13 -8.06
N VAL A 122 14.17 5.27 -8.67
CA VAL A 122 13.74 6.57 -8.16
C VAL A 122 12.32 6.87 -8.67
N VAL A 123 11.35 6.80 -7.78
CA VAL A 123 9.94 7.08 -8.10
C VAL A 123 9.47 8.31 -7.33
N TYR A 124 8.87 9.26 -8.05
CA TYR A 124 8.25 10.44 -7.46
C TYR A 124 6.73 10.34 -7.48
N MET A 125 6.11 10.74 -6.39
CA MET A 125 4.66 10.67 -6.20
C MET A 125 4.12 12.00 -5.66
N ARG A 126 2.91 12.36 -6.05
CA ARG A 126 2.21 13.51 -5.43
C ARG A 126 1.92 13.22 -3.97
N GLN A 127 1.93 14.27 -3.14
CA GLN A 127 1.50 14.13 -1.75
C GLN A 127 0.06 13.61 -1.67
N PRO A 128 -0.23 12.73 -0.69
CA PRO A 128 -1.57 12.16 -0.52
C PRO A 128 -2.62 13.23 -0.25
N ARG A 129 -3.75 13.12 -0.92
CA ARG A 129 -4.87 14.05 -0.74
C ARG A 129 -5.36 14.03 0.71
N GLY A 130 -5.49 15.20 1.33
CA GLY A 130 -5.84 15.35 2.75
C GLY A 130 -4.66 15.26 3.73
N PHE A 131 -3.42 15.04 3.22
CA PHE A 131 -2.19 14.95 4.01
C PHE A 131 -1.03 15.74 3.35
N VAL A 132 -1.37 16.86 2.72
CA VAL A 132 -0.36 17.76 2.18
C VAL A 132 0.36 18.45 3.33
N HIS A 133 1.69 18.43 3.30
CA HIS A 133 2.51 19.00 4.37
C HIS A 133 2.37 20.53 4.43
N PRO A 134 2.02 21.12 5.60
CA PRO A 134 1.68 22.54 5.68
C PRO A 134 2.83 23.48 5.28
N GLN A 135 4.07 23.14 5.66
CA GLN A 135 5.25 23.94 5.35
C GLN A 135 5.81 23.70 3.94
N PHE A 136 5.48 22.54 3.34
CA PHE A 136 6.00 22.14 2.03
C PHE A 136 4.87 21.72 1.07
N PRO A 137 3.86 22.59 0.81
CA PRO A 137 2.67 22.20 0.04
C PRO A 137 2.98 21.85 -1.41
N ASN A 138 4.05 22.42 -1.96
CA ASN A 138 4.47 22.21 -3.34
C ASN A 138 5.53 21.10 -3.50
N HIS A 139 5.94 20.43 -2.41
CA HIS A 139 6.87 19.32 -2.47
C HIS A 139 6.17 18.06 -2.95
N ILE A 140 6.97 17.12 -3.45
CA ILE A 140 6.55 15.78 -3.88
C ILE A 140 7.21 14.71 -2.99
N CYS A 141 6.63 13.53 -2.97
CA CYS A 141 7.18 12.39 -2.27
C CYS A 141 8.18 11.66 -3.17
N ARG A 142 9.44 11.57 -2.79
CA ARG A 142 10.40 10.62 -3.35
C ARG A 142 10.27 9.32 -2.58
N LEU A 143 9.79 8.26 -3.24
CA LEU A 143 9.57 6.99 -2.59
C LEU A 143 10.90 6.28 -2.28
N ARG A 144 11.02 5.75 -1.07
CA ARG A 144 12.12 4.90 -0.61
C ARG A 144 11.72 3.44 -0.54
N LYS A 145 10.42 3.20 -0.31
CA LYS A 145 9.84 1.87 -0.20
C LYS A 145 8.64 1.71 -1.12
N ALA A 146 8.36 0.48 -1.47
CA ALA A 146 7.21 0.15 -2.28
C ALA A 146 5.90 0.48 -1.57
N ILE A 147 4.92 0.93 -2.35
CA ILE A 147 3.52 1.10 -1.91
C ILE A 147 2.60 0.37 -2.88
N TYR A 148 1.38 0.15 -2.45
CA TYR A 148 0.35 -0.45 -3.31
C TYR A 148 0.19 0.33 -4.61
N GLY A 149 0.01 -0.40 -5.72
CA GLY A 149 -0.26 0.16 -7.03
C GLY A 149 0.96 0.53 -7.88
N LEU A 150 2.17 0.47 -7.36
CA LEU A 150 3.38 0.52 -8.18
C LEU A 150 3.55 -0.78 -8.97
N LYS A 151 4.05 -0.70 -10.19
CA LYS A 151 4.26 -1.86 -11.07
C LYS A 151 5.29 -2.85 -10.50
N GLN A 152 6.36 -2.36 -9.85
CA GLN A 152 7.41 -3.16 -9.24
C GLN A 152 7.11 -3.58 -7.79
N ALA A 153 6.02 -3.13 -7.17
CA ALA A 153 5.73 -3.46 -5.76
C ALA A 153 5.70 -4.97 -5.44
N PRO A 154 5.22 -5.85 -6.34
CA PRO A 154 5.26 -7.29 -6.08
C PRO A 154 6.68 -7.88 -6.05
N ARG A 155 7.64 -7.22 -6.72
CA ARG A 155 9.04 -7.66 -6.79
C ARG A 155 9.89 -7.13 -5.62
N ALA A 156 9.57 -5.94 -5.14
CA ALA A 156 10.34 -5.20 -4.14
C ALA A 156 10.39 -5.85 -2.71
#